data_9d92940a963d5d6950e40e8fe728c95a
#
_entry.id   9d92940a963d5d6950e40e8fe728c95a
#
_cell.length_a   1.000
_cell.length_b   1.000
_cell.length_c   1.000
_cell.angle_alpha   90.00
_cell.angle_beta   90.00
_cell.angle_gamma   90.00
#
_symmetry.space_group_name_H-M   'P 1'
#
loop_
_entity.id
_entity.type
_entity.pdbx_description
1 polymer ?
#
loop_
_entity_poly.entity_id
_entity_poly.type
_entity_poly.pdbx_seq_one_letter_code
_entity_poly.pdbx_strand_id
1 'polypeptide(L)'
;TGNTILKLLSENEADHSGVIVAENFKSCLKHRMIAGQTHLLRIDIDPDPETPLPQKQLIDYLEQTIPSSDAVIVSDYGKGLLSPVILKAIADCGKKSGIPIVGDPRSTTNYSIYQDFTLIKPNRKEAEAAVGFALKDRNDVLKAAEILQADVKLKYLVISLDQDGLLLFRSPQDYHFMAAETQEVFDVVGAGDSVSSMLTFMLAGKAKIEQAAYWAQLAASMEIQHVGVVSFTKNELLQRYDFGETSSKIMTPEQLCRSLPQELPVVFTNGFFDEISAGHLKFLHQLKTLKGFNVVAINSDKSITEQKGQPPLLNERERALLLSAIEAVDRVVIFNDPDASSLIRNIRPQMVVKGEHFRKKKLPEKEAIEETGAKLEYFPEY
;
A
#
# COMPACT_ATOMS: atom_id res chain seq x y z
N THR A 1 7.44 -3.11 24.89
CA THR A 1 7.54 -3.26 23.41
C THR A 1 7.19 -4.69 23.01
N GLY A 2 7.80 -5.74 23.58
CA GLY A 2 7.48 -7.14 23.25
C GLY A 2 6.01 -7.48 23.47
N ASN A 3 5.43 -7.15 24.60
CA ASN A 3 4.00 -7.37 24.89
C ASN A 3 3.09 -6.62 23.91
N THR A 4 3.50 -5.46 23.43
CA THR A 4 2.74 -4.70 22.43
C THR A 4 2.71 -5.44 21.08
N ILE A 5 3.83 -6.05 20.68
CA ILE A 5 3.93 -6.85 19.45
C ILE A 5 2.99 -8.06 19.54
N LEU A 6 3.04 -8.81 20.65
CA LEU A 6 2.18 -9.98 20.88
C LEU A 6 0.69 -9.58 20.85
N LYS A 7 0.34 -8.45 21.47
CA LYS A 7 -1.02 -7.93 21.44
C LYS A 7 -1.48 -7.60 20.02
N LEU A 8 -0.66 -6.89 19.24
CA LEU A 8 -0.97 -6.54 17.84
C LEU A 8 -1.12 -7.78 16.95
N LEU A 9 -0.27 -8.79 17.13
CA LEU A 9 -0.39 -10.05 16.41
C LEU A 9 -1.73 -10.74 16.71
N SER A 10 -2.09 -10.81 18.01
CA SER A 10 -3.39 -11.38 18.44
C SER A 10 -4.58 -10.61 17.89
N GLU A 11 -4.54 -9.27 17.90
CA GLU A 11 -5.61 -8.39 17.38
C GLU A 11 -5.81 -8.57 15.87
N ASN A 12 -4.76 -8.99 15.14
CA ASN A 12 -4.80 -9.29 13.71
C ASN A 12 -4.95 -10.80 13.42
N GLU A 13 -5.36 -11.60 14.41
CA GLU A 13 -5.57 -13.05 14.28
C GLU A 13 -4.34 -13.82 13.76
N ALA A 14 -3.13 -13.26 13.94
CA ALA A 14 -1.90 -13.90 13.54
C ALA A 14 -1.41 -14.87 14.63
N ASP A 15 -1.10 -16.12 14.25
CA ASP A 15 -0.45 -17.06 15.16
C ASP A 15 0.93 -16.52 15.54
N HIS A 16 1.17 -16.40 16.82
CA HIS A 16 2.41 -15.90 17.39
C HIS A 16 3.10 -16.90 18.31
N SER A 17 2.73 -18.17 18.21
CA SER A 17 3.34 -19.28 18.98
C SER A 17 4.85 -19.42 18.73
N GLY A 18 5.32 -18.96 17.56
CA GLY A 18 6.73 -18.92 17.21
C GLY A 18 7.48 -17.68 17.70
N VAL A 19 6.84 -16.74 18.38
CA VAL A 19 7.53 -15.58 18.94
C VAL A 19 8.31 -15.98 20.17
N ILE A 20 9.63 -15.97 20.07
CA ILE A 20 10.52 -16.34 21.15
C ILE A 20 10.83 -15.10 21.98
N VAL A 21 10.52 -15.18 23.28
CA VAL A 21 10.88 -14.17 24.27
C VAL A 21 12.20 -14.56 24.92
N ALA A 22 13.28 -13.85 24.60
CA ALA A 22 14.59 -14.09 25.18
C ALA A 22 14.79 -13.21 26.42
N GLU A 23 15.31 -13.82 27.52
CA GLU A 23 15.69 -13.09 28.74
C GLU A 23 16.77 -12.06 28.41
N ASN A 24 16.66 -10.87 28.98
CA ASN A 24 17.59 -9.76 28.80
C ASN A 24 17.72 -9.21 27.36
N PHE A 25 16.93 -9.70 26.39
CA PHE A 25 16.90 -9.15 25.06
C PHE A 25 15.96 -7.96 24.98
N LYS A 26 16.47 -6.79 24.61
CA LYS A 26 15.65 -5.59 24.38
C LYS A 26 15.22 -5.55 22.91
N SER A 27 13.92 -5.54 22.67
CA SER A 27 13.38 -5.38 21.32
C SER A 27 13.90 -4.07 20.70
N CYS A 28 14.22 -4.11 19.42
CA CYS A 28 14.56 -2.93 18.64
C CYS A 28 13.44 -1.89 18.70
N LEU A 29 13.77 -0.63 18.86
CA LEU A 29 12.82 0.46 18.95
C LEU A 29 13.23 1.58 18.00
N LYS A 30 12.31 2.03 17.16
CA LYS A 30 12.52 3.11 16.21
C LYS A 30 11.54 4.24 16.49
N HIS A 31 12.03 5.32 17.08
CA HIS A 31 11.25 6.52 17.32
C HIS A 31 11.39 7.49 16.14
N ARG A 32 10.27 7.85 15.53
CA ARG A 32 10.19 8.91 14.52
C ARG A 32 9.53 10.13 15.13
N MET A 33 10.22 11.26 15.12
CA MET A 33 9.68 12.55 15.50
C MET A 33 9.22 13.27 14.24
N ILE A 34 7.93 13.58 14.16
CA ILE A 34 7.28 14.17 12.99
C ILE A 34 6.60 15.48 13.44
N ALA A 35 6.84 16.57 12.74
CA ALA A 35 6.12 17.83 12.91
C ALA A 35 5.33 18.14 11.63
N GLY A 36 4.00 18.07 11.72
CA GLY A 36 3.15 18.12 10.52
C GLY A 36 3.47 16.96 9.57
N GLN A 37 3.97 17.26 8.37
CA GLN A 37 4.41 16.26 7.37
C GLN A 37 5.95 16.12 7.32
N THR A 38 6.69 16.84 8.17
CA THR A 38 8.15 16.83 8.12
C THR A 38 8.73 15.86 9.15
N HIS A 39 9.54 14.92 8.69
CA HIS A 39 10.37 14.08 9.55
C HIS A 39 11.51 14.91 10.13
N LEU A 40 11.52 15.12 11.45
CA LEU A 40 12.54 15.89 12.15
C LEU A 40 13.75 15.03 12.54
N LEU A 41 13.48 13.86 13.12
CA LEU A 41 14.50 12.99 13.69
C LEU A 41 14.01 11.55 13.78
N ARG A 42 14.93 10.57 13.59
CA ARG A 42 14.72 9.17 13.95
C ARG A 42 15.77 8.73 14.95
N ILE A 43 15.32 8.14 16.05
CA ILE A 43 16.19 7.53 17.08
C ILE A 43 15.98 6.03 17.00
N ASP A 44 17.06 5.30 16.69
CA ASP A 44 17.05 3.85 16.64
C ASP A 44 17.76 3.33 17.91
N ILE A 45 17.06 2.51 18.71
CA ILE A 45 17.61 1.82 19.88
C ILE A 45 17.66 0.35 19.51
N ASP A 46 18.85 -0.13 19.24
CA ASP A 46 19.09 -1.52 18.85
C ASP A 46 19.39 -2.40 20.07
N PRO A 47 19.10 -3.70 20.01
CA PRO A 47 19.53 -4.66 21.02
C PRO A 47 21.05 -4.74 21.04
N ASP A 48 21.60 -5.14 22.20
CA ASP A 48 23.02 -5.44 22.33
C ASP A 48 23.36 -6.65 21.44
N PRO A 49 24.28 -6.51 20.47
CA PRO A 49 24.62 -7.59 19.55
C PRO A 49 25.28 -8.80 20.24
N GLU A 50 25.82 -8.63 21.45
CA GLU A 50 26.42 -9.70 22.24
C GLU A 50 25.39 -10.49 23.07
N THR A 51 24.12 -10.05 23.12
CA THR A 51 23.06 -10.77 23.84
C THR A 51 22.81 -12.13 23.20
N PRO A 52 23.01 -13.26 23.94
CA PRO A 52 22.76 -14.58 23.38
C PRO A 52 21.30 -14.77 22.97
N LEU A 53 21.10 -15.26 21.77
CA LEU A 53 19.75 -15.60 21.26
C LEU A 53 19.52 -17.11 21.36
N PRO A 54 18.32 -17.59 21.64
CA PRO A 54 17.99 -19.01 21.76
C PRO A 54 17.91 -19.68 20.36
N GLN A 55 19.02 -19.71 19.63
CA GLN A 55 19.10 -20.20 18.25
C GLN A 55 18.56 -21.63 18.09
N LYS A 56 18.88 -22.52 19.05
CA LYS A 56 18.39 -23.90 19.00
C LYS A 56 16.87 -23.97 19.05
N GLN A 57 16.25 -23.23 19.98
CA GLN A 57 14.79 -23.20 20.10
C GLN A 57 14.14 -22.67 18.81
N LEU A 58 14.73 -21.67 18.18
CA LEU A 58 14.24 -21.13 16.91
C LEU A 58 14.37 -22.17 15.79
N ILE A 59 15.50 -22.85 15.69
CA ILE A 59 15.71 -23.89 14.66
C ILE A 59 14.71 -25.05 14.87
N ASP A 60 14.57 -25.55 16.09
CA ASP A 60 13.63 -26.63 16.41
C ASP A 60 12.18 -26.25 16.02
N TYR A 61 11.77 -24.98 16.26
CA TYR A 61 10.48 -24.47 15.85
C TYR A 61 10.33 -24.39 14.33
N LEU A 62 11.35 -23.87 13.63
CA LEU A 62 11.34 -23.73 12.16
C LEU A 62 11.27 -25.10 11.47
N GLU A 63 12.01 -26.10 11.96
CA GLU A 63 12.00 -27.47 11.44
C GLU A 63 10.63 -28.14 11.58
N GLN A 64 9.88 -27.80 12.62
CA GLN A 64 8.53 -28.32 12.84
C GLN A 64 7.47 -27.59 12.00
N THR A 65 7.63 -26.26 11.81
CA THR A 65 6.59 -25.40 11.26
C THR A 65 6.69 -25.24 9.73
N ILE A 66 7.90 -25.08 9.18
CA ILE A 66 8.10 -24.87 7.74
C ILE A 66 7.46 -25.98 6.90
N PRO A 67 7.56 -27.27 7.22
CA PRO A 67 6.95 -28.31 6.38
C PRO A 67 5.43 -28.25 6.26
N SER A 68 4.76 -27.59 7.18
CA SER A 68 3.29 -27.40 7.18
C SER A 68 2.85 -26.02 6.69
N SER A 69 3.77 -25.18 6.28
CA SER A 69 3.51 -23.85 5.73
C SER A 69 3.36 -23.89 4.21
N ASP A 70 2.70 -22.91 3.62
CA ASP A 70 2.59 -22.75 2.16
C ASP A 70 3.77 -21.94 1.57
N ALA A 71 4.34 -21.03 2.35
CA ALA A 71 5.54 -20.27 2.01
C ALA A 71 6.18 -19.68 3.29
N VAL A 72 7.42 -19.23 3.17
CA VAL A 72 8.14 -18.54 4.26
C VAL A 72 8.65 -17.20 3.75
N ILE A 73 8.40 -16.14 4.53
CA ILE A 73 9.03 -14.83 4.33
C ILE A 73 10.11 -14.62 5.40
N VAL A 74 11.28 -14.17 4.97
CA VAL A 74 12.43 -13.88 5.83
C VAL A 74 12.79 -12.42 5.69
N SER A 75 12.42 -11.59 6.68
CA SER A 75 12.80 -10.17 6.74
C SER A 75 14.04 -10.00 7.60
N ASP A 76 15.19 -9.78 6.97
CA ASP A 76 16.46 -9.62 7.68
C ASP A 76 16.81 -8.14 7.92
N TYR A 77 16.49 -7.65 9.09
CA TYR A 77 16.86 -6.28 9.51
C TYR A 77 18.30 -6.13 9.99
N GLY A 78 19.11 -7.19 9.97
CA GLY A 78 20.49 -7.15 10.41
C GLY A 78 20.67 -6.92 11.92
N LYS A 79 19.70 -7.33 12.74
CA LYS A 79 19.71 -7.12 14.20
C LYS A 79 20.11 -8.37 15.01
N GLY A 80 20.82 -9.31 14.38
CA GLY A 80 21.44 -10.46 15.02
C GLY A 80 20.58 -11.72 15.07
N LEU A 81 19.26 -11.66 14.91
CA LEU A 81 18.38 -12.84 14.95
C LEU A 81 18.72 -13.85 13.85
N LEU A 82 18.83 -13.39 12.61
CA LEU A 82 19.07 -14.23 11.43
C LEU A 82 20.58 -14.46 11.23
N SER A 83 21.15 -15.37 12.02
CA SER A 83 22.52 -15.82 11.82
C SER A 83 22.62 -16.71 10.56
N PRO A 84 23.82 -16.89 9.97
CA PRO A 84 24.02 -17.81 8.84
C PRO A 84 23.53 -19.23 9.11
N VAL A 85 23.60 -19.70 10.36
CA VAL A 85 23.10 -21.02 10.77
C VAL A 85 21.59 -21.11 10.69
N ILE A 86 20.87 -20.06 11.15
CA ILE A 86 19.40 -20.00 11.07
C ILE A 86 18.95 -19.88 9.63
N LEU A 87 19.58 -18.99 8.82
CA LEU A 87 19.25 -18.83 7.40
C LEU A 87 19.44 -20.15 6.64
N LYS A 88 20.52 -20.89 6.93
CA LYS A 88 20.75 -22.20 6.36
C LYS A 88 19.67 -23.21 6.77
N ALA A 89 19.30 -23.25 8.05
CA ALA A 89 18.23 -24.15 8.52
C ALA A 89 16.90 -23.86 7.80
N ILE A 90 16.54 -22.60 7.62
CA ILE A 90 15.34 -22.18 6.86
C ILE A 90 15.44 -22.69 5.40
N ALA A 91 16.56 -22.46 4.73
CA ALA A 91 16.79 -22.89 3.36
C ALA A 91 16.70 -24.42 3.20
N ASP A 92 17.37 -25.17 4.07
CA ASP A 92 17.38 -26.64 4.06
C ASP A 92 15.97 -27.20 4.29
N CYS A 93 15.21 -26.64 5.26
CA CYS A 93 13.81 -27.04 5.50
C CYS A 93 12.90 -26.74 4.31
N GLY A 94 12.97 -25.55 3.74
CA GLY A 94 12.20 -25.17 2.57
C GLY A 94 12.48 -26.05 1.36
N LYS A 95 13.76 -26.30 1.09
CA LYS A 95 14.20 -27.17 0.00
C LYS A 95 13.71 -28.61 0.18
N LYS A 96 13.82 -29.16 1.39
CA LYS A 96 13.37 -30.53 1.73
C LYS A 96 11.87 -30.69 1.58
N SER A 97 11.10 -29.68 1.96
CA SER A 97 9.64 -29.72 1.97
C SER A 97 9.01 -29.16 0.68
N GLY A 98 9.82 -28.60 -0.23
CA GLY A 98 9.32 -27.94 -1.46
C GLY A 98 8.61 -26.61 -1.21
N ILE A 99 8.84 -26.00 -0.06
CA ILE A 99 8.20 -24.73 0.36
C ILE A 99 9.01 -23.55 -0.15
N PRO A 100 8.39 -22.57 -0.83
CA PRO A 100 9.11 -21.38 -1.30
C PRO A 100 9.56 -20.49 -0.13
N ILE A 101 10.82 -20.08 -0.18
CA ILE A 101 11.43 -19.15 0.77
C ILE A 101 11.72 -17.84 0.05
N VAL A 102 11.13 -16.76 0.54
CA VAL A 102 11.32 -15.39 0.03
C VAL A 102 12.11 -14.58 1.06
N GLY A 103 13.25 -14.06 0.67
CA GLY A 103 14.11 -13.25 1.53
C GLY A 103 14.05 -11.77 1.18
N ASP A 104 13.86 -10.94 2.20
CA ASP A 104 14.12 -9.50 2.18
C ASP A 104 15.46 -9.28 2.89
N PRO A 105 16.59 -9.16 2.16
CA PRO A 105 17.90 -9.24 2.72
C PRO A 105 18.30 -7.92 3.41
N ARG A 106 19.14 -8.01 4.44
CA ARG A 106 19.81 -6.84 4.99
C ARG A 106 20.87 -6.32 4.01
N SER A 107 21.22 -5.05 4.16
CA SER A 107 22.38 -4.48 3.46
C SER A 107 23.67 -5.22 3.93
N THR A 108 24.27 -5.96 3.01
CA THR A 108 25.49 -6.75 3.23
C THR A 108 26.24 -6.96 1.91
N THR A 109 27.55 -7.15 2.00
CA THR A 109 28.38 -7.55 0.85
C THR A 109 28.43 -9.07 0.64
N ASN A 110 27.89 -9.86 1.57
CA ASN A 110 27.90 -11.32 1.52
C ASN A 110 26.47 -11.85 1.40
N TYR A 111 25.97 -11.96 0.18
CA TYR A 111 24.66 -12.51 -0.11
C TYR A 111 24.64 -14.06 -0.13
N SER A 112 25.77 -14.74 -0.09
CA SER A 112 25.83 -16.22 -0.05
C SER A 112 25.15 -16.82 1.19
N ILE A 113 24.91 -16.01 2.23
CA ILE A 113 24.13 -16.42 3.42
C ILE A 113 22.65 -16.73 3.10
N TYR A 114 22.11 -16.25 1.96
CA TYR A 114 20.75 -16.53 1.49
C TYR A 114 20.73 -17.63 0.41
N GLN A 115 21.79 -18.41 0.30
CA GLN A 115 21.88 -19.50 -0.67
C GLN A 115 20.72 -20.48 -0.50
N ASP A 116 20.24 -21.05 -1.61
CA ASP A 116 19.11 -22.00 -1.68
C ASP A 116 17.72 -21.40 -1.33
N PHE A 117 17.61 -20.08 -1.15
CA PHE A 117 16.29 -19.41 -1.12
C PHE A 117 15.64 -19.49 -2.52
N THR A 118 14.31 -19.51 -2.56
CA THR A 118 13.58 -19.47 -3.83
C THR A 118 13.76 -18.11 -4.52
N LEU A 119 13.70 -17.04 -3.73
CA LEU A 119 13.79 -15.67 -4.18
C LEU A 119 14.41 -14.78 -3.08
N ILE A 120 15.21 -13.81 -3.47
CA ILE A 120 15.52 -12.65 -2.62
C ILE A 120 15.10 -11.34 -3.31
N LYS A 121 14.79 -10.32 -2.48
CA LYS A 121 14.34 -9.01 -2.97
C LYS A 121 15.14 -7.88 -2.33
N PRO A 122 16.38 -7.63 -2.73
CA PRO A 122 17.08 -6.43 -2.34
C PRO A 122 16.43 -5.17 -2.95
N ASN A 123 16.54 -4.05 -2.24
CA ASN A 123 16.29 -2.74 -2.83
C ASN A 123 17.53 -2.23 -3.57
N ARG A 124 17.42 -1.10 -4.29
CA ARG A 124 18.52 -0.48 -5.04
C ARG A 124 19.78 -0.30 -4.17
N LYS A 125 19.66 0.28 -2.98
CA LYS A 125 20.79 0.56 -2.09
C LYS A 125 21.44 -0.72 -1.56
N GLU A 126 20.66 -1.72 -1.26
CA GLU A 126 21.13 -3.03 -0.82
C GLU A 126 21.87 -3.75 -1.95
N ALA A 127 21.34 -3.70 -3.17
CA ALA A 127 22.01 -4.24 -4.34
C ALA A 127 23.33 -3.50 -4.63
N GLU A 128 23.36 -2.16 -4.60
CA GLU A 128 24.57 -1.34 -4.73
C GLU A 128 25.63 -1.70 -3.68
N ALA A 129 25.22 -1.83 -2.42
CA ALA A 129 26.14 -2.22 -1.35
C ALA A 129 26.72 -3.62 -1.57
N ALA A 130 25.93 -4.55 -2.09
CA ALA A 130 26.37 -5.91 -2.36
C ALA A 130 27.37 -6.00 -3.52
N VAL A 131 27.15 -5.27 -4.60
CA VAL A 131 27.99 -5.34 -5.81
C VAL A 131 29.13 -4.32 -5.83
N GLY A 132 29.09 -3.30 -4.95
CA GLY A 132 30.14 -2.29 -4.79
C GLY A 132 30.14 -1.20 -5.85
N PHE A 133 29.06 -1.04 -6.63
CA PHE A 133 28.91 0.05 -7.59
C PHE A 133 27.47 0.57 -7.64
N ALA A 134 27.28 1.83 -8.10
CA ALA A 134 25.98 2.48 -8.18
C ALA A 134 25.17 1.97 -9.40
N LEU A 135 23.87 1.79 -9.21
CA LEU A 135 22.91 1.37 -10.24
C LEU A 135 22.28 2.60 -10.91
N LYS A 136 23.01 3.19 -11.89
CA LYS A 136 22.62 4.45 -12.56
C LYS A 136 21.62 4.24 -13.68
N ASP A 137 21.71 3.12 -14.38
CA ASP A 137 20.86 2.78 -15.51
C ASP A 137 20.48 1.29 -15.51
N ARG A 138 19.66 0.87 -16.48
CA ARG A 138 19.21 -0.52 -16.61
C ARG A 138 20.35 -1.51 -16.81
N ASN A 139 21.44 -1.10 -17.46
CA ASN A 139 22.59 -1.99 -17.70
C ASN A 139 23.34 -2.26 -16.41
N ASP A 140 23.52 -1.24 -15.55
CA ASP A 140 24.10 -1.42 -14.22
C ASP A 140 23.24 -2.36 -13.37
N VAL A 141 21.89 -2.21 -13.43
CA VAL A 141 20.95 -3.08 -12.72
C VAL A 141 21.05 -4.52 -13.19
N LEU A 142 21.13 -4.77 -14.50
CA LEU A 142 21.30 -6.13 -15.06
C LEU A 142 22.63 -6.74 -14.63
N LYS A 143 23.72 -5.98 -14.72
CA LYS A 143 25.03 -6.43 -14.27
C LYS A 143 25.05 -6.79 -12.79
N ALA A 144 24.40 -5.99 -11.94
CA ALA A 144 24.25 -6.30 -10.54
C ALA A 144 23.44 -7.58 -10.32
N ALA A 145 22.34 -7.75 -11.07
CA ALA A 145 21.51 -8.94 -10.98
C ALA A 145 22.26 -10.21 -11.37
N GLU A 146 23.09 -10.17 -12.42
CA GLU A 146 23.96 -11.28 -12.82
C GLU A 146 24.94 -11.68 -11.71
N ILE A 147 25.60 -10.69 -11.11
CA ILE A 147 26.55 -10.92 -10.01
C ILE A 147 25.84 -11.55 -8.80
N LEU A 148 24.73 -10.93 -8.35
CA LEU A 148 23.98 -11.41 -7.21
C LEU A 148 23.41 -12.81 -7.42
N GLN A 149 22.87 -13.10 -8.59
CA GLN A 149 22.33 -14.42 -8.88
C GLN A 149 23.42 -15.49 -8.95
N ALA A 150 24.58 -15.19 -9.52
CA ALA A 150 25.71 -16.11 -9.59
C ALA A 150 26.24 -16.44 -8.18
N ASP A 151 26.31 -15.44 -7.30
CA ASP A 151 26.78 -15.60 -5.91
C ASP A 151 25.86 -16.48 -5.06
N VAL A 152 24.52 -16.31 -5.22
CA VAL A 152 23.52 -16.96 -4.35
C VAL A 152 22.86 -18.19 -4.98
N LYS A 153 22.97 -18.38 -6.29
CA LYS A 153 22.32 -19.48 -7.05
C LYS A 153 20.79 -19.51 -6.85
N LEU A 154 20.16 -18.37 -6.90
CA LEU A 154 18.71 -18.22 -6.73
C LEU A 154 17.93 -18.71 -7.94
N LYS A 155 16.72 -19.19 -7.70
CA LYS A 155 15.77 -19.44 -8.78
C LYS A 155 15.24 -18.12 -9.37
N TYR A 156 15.00 -17.13 -8.53
CA TYR A 156 14.50 -15.80 -8.89
C TYR A 156 15.21 -14.72 -8.07
N LEU A 157 15.47 -13.58 -8.72
CA LEU A 157 15.92 -12.36 -8.05
C LEU A 157 14.96 -11.23 -8.42
N VAL A 158 14.49 -10.47 -7.44
CA VAL A 158 13.71 -9.25 -7.65
C VAL A 158 14.51 -8.09 -7.05
N ILE A 159 14.81 -7.06 -7.83
CA ILE A 159 15.42 -5.82 -7.32
C ILE A 159 14.37 -4.71 -7.37
N SER A 160 14.01 -4.15 -6.23
CA SER A 160 13.13 -2.97 -6.19
C SER A 160 13.95 -1.70 -6.45
N LEU A 161 13.46 -0.87 -7.38
CA LEU A 161 14.19 0.25 -7.99
C LEU A 161 13.53 1.61 -7.70
N ASP A 162 12.88 1.73 -6.55
CA ASP A 162 12.18 2.94 -6.14
C ASP A 162 11.16 3.40 -7.22
N GLN A 163 11.28 4.64 -7.70
CA GLN A 163 10.41 5.20 -8.74
C GLN A 163 10.54 4.52 -10.11
N ASP A 164 11.60 3.74 -10.34
CA ASP A 164 11.81 3.02 -11.61
C ASP A 164 11.10 1.67 -11.63
N GLY A 165 10.42 1.28 -10.53
CA GLY A 165 9.66 0.04 -10.41
C GLY A 165 10.49 -1.13 -9.89
N LEU A 166 10.48 -2.27 -10.56
CA LEU A 166 11.27 -3.42 -10.16
C LEU A 166 11.85 -4.19 -11.38
N LEU A 167 12.94 -4.90 -11.13
CA LEU A 167 13.49 -5.91 -12.02
C LEU A 167 13.14 -7.30 -11.48
N LEU A 168 12.47 -8.13 -12.28
CA LEU A 168 12.43 -9.59 -12.11
C LEU A 168 13.52 -10.21 -12.97
N PHE A 169 14.45 -10.95 -12.37
CA PHE A 169 15.59 -11.54 -13.06
C PHE A 169 15.68 -13.05 -12.82
N ARG A 170 15.84 -13.84 -13.87
CA ARG A 170 16.04 -15.30 -13.86
C ARG A 170 17.36 -15.70 -14.50
N SER A 171 17.75 -14.98 -15.54
CA SER A 171 19.02 -15.14 -16.24
C SER A 171 19.29 -13.91 -17.12
N PRO A 172 20.50 -13.75 -17.69
CA PRO A 172 20.81 -12.67 -18.63
C PRO A 172 19.91 -12.62 -19.87
N GLN A 173 19.29 -13.74 -20.24
CA GLN A 173 18.37 -13.84 -21.38
C GLN A 173 16.89 -13.84 -20.96
N ASP A 174 16.60 -13.88 -19.65
CA ASP A 174 15.24 -13.99 -19.11
C ASP A 174 15.07 -13.06 -17.91
N TYR A 175 14.65 -11.84 -18.18
CA TYR A 175 14.39 -10.80 -17.19
C TYR A 175 13.27 -9.86 -17.66
N HIS A 176 12.63 -9.20 -16.70
CA HIS A 176 11.56 -8.23 -16.96
C HIS A 176 11.70 -7.01 -16.07
N PHE A 177 11.80 -5.82 -16.67
CA PHE A 177 11.60 -4.57 -15.96
C PHE A 177 10.11 -4.23 -15.92
N MET A 178 9.58 -4.06 -14.74
CA MET A 178 8.22 -3.59 -14.49
C MET A 178 8.30 -2.15 -14.00
N ALA A 179 7.77 -1.21 -14.80
CA ALA A 179 7.77 0.19 -14.44
C ALA A 179 6.87 0.43 -13.22
N ALA A 180 7.26 1.37 -12.36
CA ALA A 180 6.34 1.88 -11.36
C ALA A 180 5.19 2.62 -12.06
N GLU A 181 3.98 2.48 -11.53
CA GLU A 181 2.92 3.38 -11.95
C GLU A 181 3.28 4.80 -11.49
N THR A 182 3.26 5.75 -12.43
CA THR A 182 3.52 7.16 -12.12
C THR A 182 2.39 7.72 -11.27
N GLN A 183 2.64 7.94 -10.00
CA GLN A 183 1.64 8.44 -9.05
C GLN A 183 2.28 9.41 -8.05
N GLU A 184 1.44 10.22 -7.43
CA GLU A 184 1.87 11.06 -6.30
C GLU A 184 2.35 10.16 -5.15
N VAL A 185 3.61 10.31 -4.77
CA VAL A 185 4.23 9.57 -3.66
C VAL A 185 4.05 10.37 -2.39
N PHE A 186 3.30 9.83 -1.43
CA PHE A 186 3.11 10.47 -0.12
C PHE A 186 4.12 9.95 0.91
N ASP A 187 4.35 8.64 0.95
CA ASP A 187 5.32 8.02 1.85
C ASP A 187 5.86 6.73 1.21
N VAL A 188 7.13 6.44 1.41
CA VAL A 188 7.77 5.22 0.90
C VAL A 188 7.96 4.15 1.99
N VAL A 189 7.52 4.43 3.21
CA VAL A 189 7.63 3.50 4.35
C VAL A 189 6.66 2.33 4.12
N GLY A 190 7.18 1.10 4.18
CA GLY A 190 6.38 -0.13 4.04
C GLY A 190 6.35 -0.70 2.61
N ALA A 191 6.63 0.10 1.56
CA ALA A 191 6.55 -0.38 0.18
C ALA A 191 7.42 -1.64 -0.08
N GLY A 192 8.61 -1.71 0.51
CA GLY A 192 9.47 -2.90 0.44
C GLY A 192 8.84 -4.14 1.09
N ASP A 193 8.24 -3.95 2.26
CA ASP A 193 7.55 -5.02 2.99
C ASP A 193 6.31 -5.50 2.23
N SER A 194 5.56 -4.59 1.59
CA SER A 194 4.41 -4.91 0.73
C SER A 194 4.83 -5.74 -0.48
N VAL A 195 5.95 -5.40 -1.14
CA VAL A 195 6.51 -6.21 -2.24
C VAL A 195 6.85 -7.62 -1.76
N SER A 196 7.60 -7.75 -0.66
CA SER A 196 8.02 -9.05 -0.14
C SER A 196 6.84 -9.92 0.31
N SER A 197 5.86 -9.31 0.98
CA SER A 197 4.63 -9.98 1.43
C SER A 197 3.80 -10.49 0.25
N MET A 198 3.59 -9.65 -0.77
CA MET A 198 2.80 -10.03 -1.95
C MET A 198 3.51 -11.10 -2.78
N LEU A 199 4.83 -11.01 -3.00
CA LEU A 199 5.59 -12.07 -3.66
C LEU A 199 5.42 -13.40 -2.94
N THR A 200 5.54 -13.39 -1.61
CA THR A 200 5.40 -14.60 -0.78
C THR A 200 4.00 -15.18 -0.87
N PHE A 201 2.97 -14.33 -0.73
CA PHE A 201 1.57 -14.73 -0.81
C PHE A 201 1.22 -15.36 -2.17
N MET A 202 1.67 -14.75 -3.26
CA MET A 202 1.43 -15.27 -4.60
C MET A 202 2.16 -16.60 -4.87
N LEU A 203 3.39 -16.75 -4.36
CA LEU A 203 4.15 -17.99 -4.47
C LEU A 203 3.55 -19.10 -3.60
N ALA A 204 3.01 -18.79 -2.42
CA ALA A 204 2.22 -19.72 -1.61
C ALA A 204 1.02 -20.26 -2.39
N GLY A 205 0.33 -19.41 -3.13
CA GLY A 205 -0.75 -19.76 -4.05
C GLY A 205 -0.32 -20.43 -5.36
N LYS A 206 0.98 -20.77 -5.51
CA LYS A 206 1.58 -21.40 -6.70
C LYS A 206 1.40 -20.59 -7.99
N ALA A 207 1.30 -19.26 -7.87
CA ALA A 207 1.26 -18.37 -9.02
C ALA A 207 2.59 -18.39 -9.79
N LYS A 208 2.54 -18.05 -11.07
CA LYS A 208 3.76 -17.82 -11.86
C LYS A 208 4.49 -16.60 -11.32
N ILE A 209 5.83 -16.60 -11.39
CA ILE A 209 6.65 -15.53 -10.81
C ILE A 209 6.38 -14.18 -11.46
N GLU A 210 6.02 -14.14 -12.74
CA GLU A 210 5.67 -12.91 -13.44
C GLU A 210 4.38 -12.30 -12.87
N GLN A 211 3.40 -13.15 -12.55
CA GLN A 211 2.16 -12.70 -11.89
C GLN A 211 2.46 -12.22 -10.46
N ALA A 212 3.30 -12.96 -9.72
CA ALA A 212 3.70 -12.57 -8.37
C ALA A 212 4.40 -11.20 -8.37
N ALA A 213 5.33 -10.96 -9.30
CA ALA A 213 6.04 -9.69 -9.44
C ALA A 213 5.10 -8.54 -9.85
N TYR A 214 4.14 -8.80 -10.75
CA TYR A 214 3.14 -7.80 -11.12
C TYR A 214 2.27 -7.38 -9.92
N TRP A 215 1.71 -8.35 -9.18
CA TRP A 215 0.90 -8.07 -8.00
C TRP A 215 1.72 -7.39 -6.87
N ALA A 216 2.99 -7.73 -6.76
CA ALA A 216 3.89 -7.08 -5.81
C ALA A 216 4.14 -5.61 -6.17
N GLN A 217 4.33 -5.31 -7.46
CA GLN A 217 4.46 -3.93 -7.95
C GLN A 217 3.17 -3.14 -7.73
N LEU A 218 2.01 -3.75 -7.96
CA LEU A 218 0.70 -3.14 -7.72
C LEU A 218 0.51 -2.81 -6.23
N ALA A 219 0.81 -3.74 -5.32
CA ALA A 219 0.72 -3.53 -3.88
C ALA A 219 1.64 -2.39 -3.41
N ALA A 220 2.88 -2.34 -3.91
CA ALA A 220 3.81 -1.26 -3.62
C ALA A 220 3.28 0.10 -4.11
N SER A 221 2.68 0.15 -5.30
CA SER A 221 2.11 1.39 -5.85
C SER A 221 0.92 1.90 -5.04
N MET A 222 0.16 1.01 -4.40
CA MET A 222 -0.91 1.38 -3.48
C MET A 222 -0.36 1.89 -2.14
N GLU A 223 0.69 1.24 -1.60
CA GLU A 223 1.31 1.63 -0.32
C GLU A 223 1.83 3.06 -0.34
N ILE A 224 2.58 3.45 -1.38
CA ILE A 224 3.20 4.77 -1.48
C ILE A 224 2.18 5.94 -1.58
N GLN A 225 0.91 5.65 -1.83
CA GLN A 225 -0.17 6.64 -1.86
C GLN A 225 -0.75 6.95 -0.47
N HIS A 226 -0.28 6.27 0.56
CA HIS A 226 -0.74 6.45 1.93
C HIS A 226 0.37 6.95 2.85
N VAL A 227 0.02 7.65 3.92
CA VAL A 227 0.97 8.03 4.96
C VAL A 227 1.06 6.92 6.00
N GLY A 228 2.27 6.39 6.21
CA GLY A 228 2.52 5.26 7.10
C GLY A 228 2.22 3.90 6.45
N VAL A 229 2.35 2.84 7.23
CA VAL A 229 2.11 1.47 6.77
C VAL A 229 0.62 1.17 6.75
N VAL A 230 0.11 0.69 5.62
CA VAL A 230 -1.29 0.28 5.47
C VAL A 230 -1.38 -1.18 5.02
N SER A 231 -2.47 -1.83 5.37
CA SER A 231 -2.80 -3.16 4.87
C SER A 231 -3.92 -3.08 3.85
N PHE A 232 -3.85 -3.89 2.81
CA PHE A 232 -4.85 -3.95 1.74
C PHE A 232 -5.66 -5.23 1.81
N THR A 233 -6.95 -5.10 1.63
CA THR A 233 -7.83 -6.26 1.46
C THR A 233 -7.70 -6.83 0.05
N LYS A 234 -8.07 -8.11 -0.11
CA LYS A 234 -8.17 -8.74 -1.44
C LYS A 234 -9.03 -7.93 -2.41
N ASN A 235 -10.14 -7.36 -1.92
CA ASN A 235 -11.06 -6.60 -2.76
C ASN A 235 -10.43 -5.29 -3.26
N GLU A 236 -9.68 -4.58 -2.42
CA GLU A 236 -8.97 -3.36 -2.83
C GLU A 236 -7.91 -3.64 -3.88
N LEU A 237 -7.14 -4.74 -3.71
CA LEU A 237 -6.17 -5.16 -4.70
C LEU A 237 -6.81 -5.54 -6.04
N LEU A 238 -7.91 -6.30 -6.03
CA LEU A 238 -8.64 -6.67 -7.24
C LEU A 238 -9.26 -5.44 -7.93
N GLN A 239 -9.82 -4.51 -7.18
CA GLN A 239 -10.33 -3.26 -7.75
C GLN A 239 -9.21 -2.45 -8.43
N ARG A 240 -8.05 -2.38 -7.80
CA ARG A 240 -6.88 -1.71 -8.39
C ARG A 240 -6.43 -2.40 -9.67
N TYR A 241 -6.42 -3.73 -9.71
CA TYR A 241 -6.09 -4.51 -10.88
C TYR A 241 -7.08 -4.30 -12.04
N ASP A 242 -8.38 -4.37 -11.74
CA ASP A 242 -9.45 -4.31 -12.76
C ASP A 242 -9.64 -2.90 -13.34
N PHE A 243 -9.43 -1.86 -12.50
CA PHE A 243 -9.81 -0.48 -12.83
C PHE A 243 -8.62 0.51 -12.83
N GLY A 244 -7.42 0.05 -12.51
CA GLY A 244 -6.19 0.85 -12.56
C GLY A 244 -6.28 2.15 -11.77
N GLU A 245 -5.87 3.27 -12.40
CA GLU A 245 -5.88 4.59 -11.77
C GLU A 245 -7.28 5.09 -11.39
N THR A 246 -8.32 4.60 -12.06
CA THR A 246 -9.70 5.01 -11.78
C THR A 246 -10.10 4.71 -10.34
N SER A 247 -9.72 3.55 -9.79
CA SER A 247 -10.02 3.19 -8.40
C SER A 247 -9.24 4.00 -7.37
N SER A 248 -8.07 4.56 -7.73
CA SER A 248 -7.26 5.37 -6.83
C SER A 248 -7.88 6.72 -6.47
N LYS A 249 -8.87 7.16 -7.24
CA LYS A 249 -9.64 8.37 -6.94
C LYS A 249 -10.66 8.18 -5.82
N ILE A 250 -10.99 6.91 -5.44
CA ILE A 250 -11.99 6.60 -4.41
C ILE A 250 -11.30 6.56 -3.04
N MET A 251 -11.79 7.37 -2.11
CA MET A 251 -11.16 7.57 -0.80
C MET A 251 -12.17 7.52 0.35
N THR A 252 -11.69 7.24 1.57
CA THR A 252 -12.47 7.53 2.78
C THR A 252 -12.44 9.02 3.10
N PRO A 253 -13.38 9.53 3.93
CA PRO A 253 -13.34 10.92 4.41
C PRO A 253 -12.01 11.32 5.03
N GLU A 254 -11.40 10.43 5.84
CA GLU A 254 -10.13 10.65 6.52
C GLU A 254 -8.95 10.73 5.53
N GLN A 255 -8.93 9.84 4.53
CA GLN A 255 -7.93 9.85 3.47
C GLN A 255 -8.01 11.13 2.65
N LEU A 256 -9.24 11.53 2.27
CA LEU A 256 -9.46 12.76 1.51
C LEU A 256 -8.93 13.99 2.27
N CYS A 257 -9.27 14.15 3.55
CA CYS A 257 -8.81 15.30 4.36
C CYS A 257 -7.28 15.40 4.43
N ARG A 258 -6.56 14.28 4.36
CA ARG A 258 -5.08 14.24 4.38
C ARG A 258 -4.45 14.51 3.01
N SER A 259 -5.19 14.30 1.92
CA SER A 259 -4.70 14.37 0.53
C SER A 259 -5.16 15.60 -0.24
N LEU A 260 -5.85 16.54 0.40
CA LEU A 260 -6.31 17.76 -0.27
C LEU A 260 -5.13 18.64 -0.70
N PRO A 261 -5.13 19.17 -1.93
CA PRO A 261 -4.08 20.07 -2.41
C PRO A 261 -4.10 21.39 -1.66
N GLN A 262 -2.93 21.96 -1.41
CA GLN A 262 -2.80 23.31 -0.78
C GLN A 262 -2.90 24.45 -1.78
N GLU A 263 -2.55 24.21 -3.04
CA GLU A 263 -2.42 25.23 -4.08
C GLU A 263 -3.67 25.40 -4.96
N LEU A 264 -4.56 24.43 -4.96
CA LEU A 264 -5.77 24.44 -5.78
C LEU A 264 -7.03 24.61 -4.93
N PRO A 265 -8.01 25.43 -5.36
CA PRO A 265 -9.29 25.51 -4.67
C PRO A 265 -10.03 24.18 -4.73
N VAL A 266 -10.53 23.70 -3.60
CA VAL A 266 -11.36 22.50 -3.56
C VAL A 266 -12.78 22.85 -3.97
N VAL A 267 -13.26 22.18 -5.00
CA VAL A 267 -14.64 22.25 -5.50
C VAL A 267 -15.36 20.97 -5.08
N PHE A 268 -16.43 21.11 -4.32
CA PHE A 268 -17.15 19.99 -3.73
C PHE A 268 -18.56 19.88 -4.28
N THR A 269 -19.00 18.69 -4.59
CA THR A 269 -20.40 18.37 -4.87
C THR A 269 -20.78 17.04 -4.21
N ASN A 270 -22.07 16.86 -3.90
CA ASN A 270 -22.56 15.59 -3.39
C ASN A 270 -23.93 15.23 -3.93
N GLY A 271 -24.21 13.93 -3.93
CA GLY A 271 -25.49 13.37 -4.37
C GLY A 271 -25.53 11.85 -4.19
N PHE A 272 -26.67 11.25 -4.47
CA PHE A 272 -26.81 9.80 -4.44
C PHE A 272 -26.16 9.12 -5.65
N PHE A 273 -26.25 9.74 -6.83
CA PHE A 273 -25.77 9.21 -8.11
C PHE A 273 -26.19 7.75 -8.34
N ASP A 274 -27.44 7.45 -7.97
CA ASP A 274 -28.03 6.12 -8.07
C ASP A 274 -28.15 5.67 -9.54
N GLU A 275 -28.54 6.58 -10.42
CA GLU A 275 -28.49 6.44 -11.86
C GLU A 275 -27.69 7.59 -12.46
N ILE A 276 -26.55 7.29 -13.09
CA ILE A 276 -25.76 8.30 -13.78
C ILE A 276 -26.36 8.56 -15.16
N SER A 277 -26.91 9.75 -15.33
CA SER A 277 -27.51 10.21 -16.59
C SER A 277 -26.59 11.14 -17.38
N ALA A 278 -26.97 11.41 -18.65
CA ALA A 278 -26.26 12.41 -19.45
C ALA A 278 -26.28 13.82 -18.81
N GLY A 279 -27.30 14.15 -18.02
CA GLY A 279 -27.36 15.38 -17.23
C GLY A 279 -26.27 15.43 -16.15
N HIS A 280 -26.10 14.34 -15.43
CA HIS A 280 -25.00 14.22 -14.44
C HIS A 280 -23.62 14.36 -15.10
N LEU A 281 -23.40 13.74 -16.26
CA LEU A 281 -22.12 13.88 -16.97
C LEU A 281 -21.85 15.32 -17.40
N LYS A 282 -22.86 16.03 -17.93
CA LYS A 282 -22.72 17.44 -18.29
C LYS A 282 -22.46 18.33 -17.08
N PHE A 283 -23.18 18.10 -15.98
CA PHE A 283 -22.98 18.80 -14.72
C PHE A 283 -21.54 18.61 -14.21
N LEU A 284 -21.07 17.37 -14.13
CA LEU A 284 -19.69 17.08 -13.66
C LEU A 284 -18.66 17.66 -14.61
N HIS A 285 -18.87 17.61 -15.93
CA HIS A 285 -17.95 18.20 -16.90
C HIS A 285 -17.82 19.73 -16.73
N GLN A 286 -18.87 20.42 -16.32
CA GLN A 286 -18.82 21.85 -16.05
C GLN A 286 -17.90 22.20 -14.86
N LEU A 287 -17.67 21.27 -13.91
CA LEU A 287 -16.74 21.50 -12.80
C LEU A 287 -15.31 21.83 -13.27
N LYS A 288 -14.89 21.31 -14.44
CA LYS A 288 -13.59 21.66 -15.04
C LYS A 288 -13.43 23.16 -15.31
N THR A 289 -14.52 23.88 -15.54
CA THR A 289 -14.46 25.32 -15.81
C THR A 289 -14.02 26.11 -14.57
N LEU A 290 -14.15 25.55 -13.39
CA LEU A 290 -13.82 26.19 -12.13
C LEU A 290 -12.31 26.13 -11.80
N LYS A 291 -11.52 25.35 -12.58
CA LYS A 291 -10.07 25.20 -12.42
C LYS A 291 -9.66 24.84 -10.99
N GLY A 292 -10.45 24.01 -10.32
CA GLY A 292 -10.24 23.54 -8.97
C GLY A 292 -10.01 22.03 -8.91
N PHE A 293 -9.76 21.54 -7.70
CA PHE A 293 -9.70 20.12 -7.38
C PHE A 293 -11.10 19.62 -7.08
N ASN A 294 -11.65 18.80 -7.96
CA ASN A 294 -13.06 18.41 -7.96
C ASN A 294 -13.31 17.16 -7.14
N VAL A 295 -14.01 17.31 -6.03
CA VAL A 295 -14.40 16.23 -5.11
C VAL A 295 -15.88 15.95 -5.25
N VAL A 296 -16.22 14.69 -5.53
CA VAL A 296 -17.61 14.20 -5.59
C VAL A 296 -17.86 13.28 -4.40
N ALA A 297 -18.81 13.65 -3.54
CA ALA A 297 -19.21 12.84 -2.39
C ALA A 297 -20.51 12.09 -2.67
N ILE A 298 -20.55 10.81 -2.33
CA ILE A 298 -21.74 9.97 -2.48
C ILE A 298 -22.16 9.34 -1.16
N ASN A 299 -23.46 9.27 -0.93
CA ASN A 299 -24.01 8.56 0.22
C ASN A 299 -23.77 7.06 0.09
N SER A 300 -23.46 6.41 1.21
CA SER A 300 -23.41 4.94 1.29
C SER A 300 -24.78 4.31 1.03
N ASP A 301 -24.78 3.04 0.68
CA ASP A 301 -26.03 2.29 0.45
C ASP A 301 -26.93 2.29 1.69
N LYS A 302 -26.32 2.21 2.88
CA LYS A 302 -27.02 2.33 4.15
C LYS A 302 -27.71 3.68 4.28
N SER A 303 -26.98 4.77 4.06
CA SER A 303 -27.53 6.14 4.13
C SER A 303 -28.67 6.35 3.13
N ILE A 304 -28.55 5.83 1.90
CA ILE A 304 -29.63 5.93 0.91
C ILE A 304 -30.86 5.13 1.31
N THR A 305 -30.65 3.90 1.80
CA THR A 305 -31.74 3.02 2.24
C THR A 305 -32.53 3.63 3.40
N GLU A 306 -31.83 4.24 4.36
CA GLU A 306 -32.47 4.95 5.48
C GLU A 306 -33.28 6.17 5.03
N GLN A 307 -32.85 6.87 3.96
CA GLN A 307 -33.53 8.08 3.46
C GLN A 307 -34.66 7.77 2.47
N LYS A 308 -34.47 6.78 1.59
CA LYS A 308 -35.44 6.44 0.54
C LYS A 308 -36.35 5.26 0.86
N GLY A 309 -36.03 4.47 1.91
CA GLY A 309 -36.74 3.24 2.26
C GLY A 309 -36.45 2.04 1.35
N GLN A 310 -35.54 2.18 0.39
CA GLN A 310 -35.11 1.13 -0.52
C GLN A 310 -33.63 1.29 -0.88
N PRO A 311 -32.89 0.19 -1.15
CA PRO A 311 -31.51 0.27 -1.55
C PRO A 311 -31.37 0.93 -2.94
N PRO A 312 -30.19 1.51 -3.25
CA PRO A 312 -29.91 2.04 -4.58
C PRO A 312 -29.84 0.90 -5.63
N LEU A 313 -29.98 1.27 -6.91
CA LEU A 313 -29.86 0.33 -8.03
C LEU A 313 -28.42 -0.22 -8.17
N LEU A 314 -27.44 0.67 -8.06
CA LEU A 314 -26.02 0.34 -8.03
C LEU A 314 -25.48 0.50 -6.61
N ASN A 315 -24.66 -0.46 -6.15
CA ASN A 315 -24.05 -0.34 -4.85
C ASN A 315 -23.04 0.83 -4.80
N GLU A 316 -22.71 1.29 -3.61
CA GLU A 316 -21.86 2.48 -3.38
C GLU A 316 -20.50 2.39 -4.09
N ARG A 317 -19.94 1.17 -4.23
CA ARG A 317 -18.66 0.95 -4.91
C ARG A 317 -18.80 1.10 -6.42
N GLU A 318 -19.85 0.56 -7.01
CA GLU A 318 -20.14 0.69 -8.43
C GLU A 318 -20.42 2.16 -8.79
N ARG A 319 -21.18 2.87 -7.97
CA ARG A 319 -21.44 4.30 -8.15
C ARG A 319 -20.16 5.14 -8.06
N ALA A 320 -19.33 4.87 -7.05
CA ALA A 320 -18.05 5.53 -6.89
C ALA A 320 -17.12 5.28 -8.08
N LEU A 321 -17.09 4.05 -8.57
CA LEU A 321 -16.26 3.67 -9.71
C LEU A 321 -16.66 4.39 -10.99
N LEU A 322 -17.95 4.42 -11.30
CA LEU A 322 -18.45 5.15 -12.47
C LEU A 322 -18.11 6.63 -12.41
N LEU A 323 -18.22 7.25 -11.23
CA LEU A 323 -17.85 8.66 -11.03
C LEU A 323 -16.35 8.88 -11.16
N SER A 324 -15.53 7.98 -10.62
CA SER A 324 -14.09 8.09 -10.68
C SER A 324 -13.52 7.94 -12.10
N ALA A 325 -14.25 7.27 -13.01
CA ALA A 325 -13.90 7.17 -14.43
C ALA A 325 -14.14 8.48 -15.20
N ILE A 326 -14.86 9.44 -14.60
CA ILE A 326 -15.12 10.73 -15.24
C ILE A 326 -13.87 11.62 -15.09
N GLU A 327 -13.34 12.09 -16.22
CA GLU A 327 -12.12 12.90 -16.26
C GLU A 327 -12.20 14.18 -15.42
N ALA A 328 -13.41 14.75 -15.27
CA ALA A 328 -13.65 15.95 -14.49
C ALA A 328 -13.64 15.73 -12.97
N VAL A 329 -13.54 14.50 -12.50
CA VAL A 329 -13.57 14.13 -11.09
C VAL A 329 -12.16 13.76 -10.64
N ASP A 330 -11.61 14.48 -9.67
CA ASP A 330 -10.31 14.22 -9.10
C ASP A 330 -10.38 13.21 -7.96
N ARG A 331 -11.42 13.29 -7.10
CA ARG A 331 -11.65 12.35 -5.99
C ARG A 331 -13.14 12.05 -5.81
N VAL A 332 -13.41 10.82 -5.39
CA VAL A 332 -14.73 10.37 -4.98
C VAL A 332 -14.65 9.93 -3.52
N VAL A 333 -15.60 10.34 -2.69
CA VAL A 333 -15.67 9.95 -1.30
C VAL A 333 -17.05 9.36 -0.95
N ILE A 334 -17.05 8.24 -0.25
CA ILE A 334 -18.28 7.60 0.25
C ILE A 334 -18.46 8.01 1.72
N PHE A 335 -19.65 8.50 2.09
CA PHE A 335 -19.93 8.91 3.46
C PHE A 335 -21.25 8.31 3.97
N ASN A 336 -21.33 8.09 5.29
CA ASN A 336 -22.45 7.40 5.94
C ASN A 336 -23.51 8.34 6.51
N ASP A 337 -23.19 9.62 6.70
CA ASP A 337 -24.10 10.59 7.28
C ASP A 337 -25.34 10.82 6.35
N PRO A 338 -26.48 11.27 6.91
CA PRO A 338 -27.67 11.58 6.12
C PRO A 338 -27.41 12.66 5.05
N ASP A 339 -26.55 13.64 5.37
CA ASP A 339 -26.15 14.70 4.45
C ASP A 339 -24.64 14.96 4.56
N ALA A 340 -24.10 15.80 3.66
CA ALA A 340 -22.67 16.04 3.59
C ALA A 340 -22.16 17.14 4.55
N SER A 341 -22.95 17.58 5.54
CA SER A 341 -22.58 18.70 6.42
C SER A 341 -21.29 18.44 7.20
N SER A 342 -21.15 17.27 7.84
CA SER A 342 -19.93 16.88 8.55
C SER A 342 -18.72 16.87 7.65
N LEU A 343 -18.88 16.34 6.44
CA LEU A 343 -17.81 16.25 5.45
C LEU A 343 -17.38 17.64 4.95
N ILE A 344 -18.32 18.54 4.67
CA ILE A 344 -18.05 19.94 4.29
C ILE A 344 -17.29 20.68 5.39
N ARG A 345 -17.67 20.52 6.66
CA ARG A 345 -16.96 21.11 7.81
C ARG A 345 -15.50 20.63 7.91
N ASN A 346 -15.27 19.35 7.63
CA ASN A 346 -13.94 18.73 7.71
C ASN A 346 -13.04 19.14 6.53
N ILE A 347 -13.57 19.12 5.31
CA ILE A 347 -12.84 19.45 4.07
C ILE A 347 -12.61 20.95 3.92
N ARG A 348 -13.58 21.79 4.36
CA ARG A 348 -13.63 23.24 4.17
C ARG A 348 -13.37 23.64 2.71
N PRO A 349 -14.23 23.19 1.77
CA PRO A 349 -14.03 23.49 0.36
C PRO A 349 -14.17 25.00 0.10
N GLN A 350 -13.50 25.52 -0.92
CA GLN A 350 -13.68 26.90 -1.34
C GLN A 350 -15.01 27.10 -2.07
N MET A 351 -15.51 26.04 -2.69
CA MET A 351 -16.78 26.09 -3.45
C MET A 351 -17.58 24.80 -3.28
N VAL A 352 -18.88 24.96 -3.10
CA VAL A 352 -19.86 23.86 -3.16
C VAL A 352 -20.74 24.08 -4.38
N VAL A 353 -20.82 23.08 -5.25
CA VAL A 353 -21.63 23.15 -6.47
C VAL A 353 -22.83 22.20 -6.37
N LYS A 354 -23.99 22.68 -6.71
CA LYS A 354 -25.25 21.89 -6.74
C LYS A 354 -25.93 22.03 -8.10
N GLY A 355 -26.77 21.06 -8.42
CA GLY A 355 -27.66 21.19 -9.58
C GLY A 355 -28.67 22.31 -9.43
N GLU A 356 -29.04 22.97 -10.52
CA GLU A 356 -30.00 24.12 -10.54
C GLU A 356 -31.32 23.79 -9.86
N HIS A 357 -31.77 22.53 -9.93
CA HIS A 357 -33.02 22.10 -9.30
C HIS A 357 -33.02 22.18 -7.77
N PHE A 358 -31.83 22.29 -7.14
CA PHE A 358 -31.69 22.51 -5.70
C PHE A 358 -31.86 23.97 -5.28
N ARG A 359 -31.78 24.94 -6.21
CA ARG A 359 -31.89 26.38 -5.89
C ARG A 359 -33.16 26.75 -5.14
N LYS A 360 -34.27 26.04 -5.42
CA LYS A 360 -35.56 26.27 -4.79
C LYS A 360 -35.88 25.31 -3.65
N LYS A 361 -34.96 24.38 -3.32
CA LYS A 361 -35.13 23.41 -2.24
C LYS A 361 -34.36 23.84 -1.01
N LYS A 362 -34.82 23.37 0.16
CA LYS A 362 -34.03 23.49 1.40
C LYS A 362 -32.85 22.56 1.30
N LEU A 363 -31.63 23.12 1.33
CA LEU A 363 -30.41 22.36 1.36
C LEU A 363 -30.06 21.98 2.81
N PRO A 364 -29.92 20.70 3.15
CA PRO A 364 -29.51 20.28 4.49
C PRO A 364 -28.15 20.85 4.86
N GLU A 365 -27.21 20.92 3.90
CA GLU A 365 -25.83 21.35 4.08
C GLU A 365 -25.66 22.88 4.15
N LYS A 366 -26.74 23.68 4.06
CA LYS A 366 -26.64 25.15 3.96
C LYS A 366 -25.86 25.77 5.12
N GLU A 367 -26.15 25.36 6.34
CA GLU A 367 -25.47 25.85 7.55
C GLU A 367 -23.96 25.53 7.52
N ALA A 368 -23.58 24.30 7.15
CA ALA A 368 -22.16 23.90 7.03
C ALA A 368 -21.42 24.69 5.95
N ILE A 369 -22.10 25.02 4.83
CA ILE A 369 -21.53 25.84 3.75
C ILE A 369 -21.28 27.26 4.26
N GLU A 370 -22.24 27.86 4.97
CA GLU A 370 -22.11 29.21 5.55
C GLU A 370 -21.01 29.25 6.63
N GLU A 371 -20.94 28.28 7.53
CA GLU A 371 -19.93 28.17 8.59
C GLU A 371 -18.51 28.03 8.03
N THR A 372 -18.33 27.32 6.93
CA THR A 372 -17.02 27.14 6.29
C THR A 372 -16.60 28.30 5.40
N GLY A 373 -17.53 29.22 5.08
CA GLY A 373 -17.31 30.33 4.16
C GLY A 373 -17.22 29.91 2.70
N ALA A 374 -17.66 28.67 2.37
CA ALA A 374 -17.65 28.17 1.01
C ALA A 374 -18.64 28.91 0.11
N LYS A 375 -18.23 29.20 -1.12
CA LYS A 375 -19.13 29.78 -2.12
C LYS A 375 -20.10 28.71 -2.64
N LEU A 376 -21.41 28.96 -2.59
CA LEU A 376 -22.42 28.06 -3.14
C LEU A 376 -22.76 28.49 -4.57
N GLU A 377 -22.59 27.57 -5.52
CA GLU A 377 -22.96 27.77 -6.92
C GLU A 377 -23.92 26.70 -7.42
N TYR A 378 -24.69 27.07 -8.44
CA TYR A 378 -25.68 26.17 -9.06
C TYR A 378 -25.41 26.05 -10.56
N PHE A 379 -25.27 24.81 -11.02
CA PHE A 379 -25.07 24.51 -12.42
C PHE A 379 -26.30 23.85 -13.06
N PRO A 380 -26.60 24.16 -14.32
CA PRO A 380 -27.71 23.53 -15.00
C PRO A 380 -27.50 22.05 -15.23
N GLU A 381 -28.53 21.26 -14.97
CA GLU A 381 -28.64 19.86 -15.32
C GLU A 381 -29.58 19.78 -16.53
N TYR A 382 -29.08 19.32 -17.66
CA TYR A 382 -29.89 19.26 -18.89
C TYR A 382 -30.46 17.86 -19.11
#